data_1e0812d71ec2491ff0dec67b2e7f087b
#
_entry.id   1e0812d71ec2491ff0dec67b2e7f087b
#
_cell.length_a   1.000
_cell.length_b   1.000
_cell.length_c   1.000
_cell.angle_alpha   90.00
_cell.angle_beta   90.00
_cell.angle_gamma   90.00
#
_symmetry.space_group_name_H-M   'P 1'
#
loop_
_entity.id
_entity.type
_entity.pdbx_description
1 polymer ?
#
loop_
_entity_poly.entity_id
_entity_poly.type
_entity_poly.pdbx_seq_one_letter_code
_entity_poly.pdbx_strand_id
1 'polypeptide(L)'
;MKKFNNVNEIKEAKIKYRDDKIIYNLLNVIIGELDRLPTRTEPNEDQIYSVIKRMYENAMELKDSKKESAIEAFFLKNYIKKQLSDSDLVSIIMQYKEGGLKNIGDYMRALNAEYKGQFDGKIASDIIKKLM
;
A
#
# COMPACT_ATOMS: atom_id res chain seq x y z
N MET A 1 1.58 2.59 14.01
CA MET A 1 2.05 2.39 12.63
C MET A 1 3.20 3.33 12.35
N LYS A 2 4.27 2.84 11.75
CA LYS A 2 5.40 3.66 11.30
C LYS A 2 5.08 4.26 9.93
N LYS A 3 5.66 5.43 9.63
CA LYS A 3 5.52 6.04 8.31
C LYS A 3 6.76 6.88 7.99
N PHE A 4 6.99 7.08 6.70
CA PHE A 4 7.97 8.03 6.20
C PHE A 4 7.23 9.29 5.73
N ASN A 5 7.54 10.42 6.32
CA ASN A 5 6.91 11.70 5.97
C ASN A 5 7.57 12.36 4.75
N ASN A 6 8.84 12.05 4.51
CA ASN A 6 9.62 12.61 3.42
C ASN A 6 10.78 11.68 3.04
N VAL A 7 11.42 11.98 1.91
CA VAL A 7 12.53 11.17 1.39
C VAL A 7 13.74 11.16 2.33
N ASN A 8 13.99 12.25 3.04
CA ASN A 8 15.11 12.32 3.98
C ASN A 8 14.99 11.27 5.08
N GLU A 9 13.78 11.01 5.57
CA GLU A 9 13.57 9.97 6.58
C GLU A 9 13.92 8.57 6.04
N ILE A 10 13.65 8.33 4.74
CA ILE A 10 14.04 7.07 4.09
C ILE A 10 15.56 6.98 3.99
N LYS A 11 16.22 8.08 3.63
CA LYS A 11 17.70 8.13 3.56
C LYS A 11 18.34 7.90 4.92
N GLU A 12 17.76 8.44 5.98
CA GLU A 12 18.22 8.21 7.36
C GLU A 12 18.05 6.73 7.75
N ALA A 13 16.91 6.13 7.41
CA ALA A 13 16.66 4.72 7.65
C ALA A 13 17.67 3.85 6.89
N LYS A 14 18.01 4.22 5.66
CA LYS A 14 19.01 3.52 4.84
C LYS A 14 20.36 3.48 5.56
N ILE A 15 20.78 4.56 6.15
CA ILE A 15 22.04 4.63 6.91
C ILE A 15 21.96 3.71 8.14
N LYS A 16 20.82 3.72 8.84
CA LYS A 16 20.59 2.86 10.01
C LYS A 16 20.70 1.38 9.66
N TYR A 17 20.21 0.97 8.49
CA TYR A 17 20.20 -0.43 8.05
C TYR A 17 21.34 -0.78 7.10
N ARG A 18 22.42 0.00 7.04
CA ARG A 18 23.55 -0.22 6.12
C ARG A 18 24.18 -1.60 6.24
N ASP A 19 24.12 -2.22 7.41
CA ASP A 19 24.71 -3.55 7.65
C ASP A 19 23.73 -4.68 7.30
N ASP A 20 22.47 -4.35 7.01
CA ASP A 20 21.45 -5.30 6.55
C ASP A 20 21.25 -5.09 5.05
N LYS A 21 21.91 -5.92 4.24
CA LYS A 21 21.91 -5.76 2.77
C LYS A 21 20.52 -5.79 2.16
N ILE A 22 19.63 -6.64 2.67
CA ILE A 22 18.28 -6.79 2.12
C ILE A 22 17.50 -5.50 2.33
N ILE A 23 17.47 -5.00 3.56
CA ILE A 23 16.74 -3.77 3.89
C ILE A 23 17.40 -2.56 3.25
N TYR A 24 18.73 -2.49 3.27
CA TYR A 24 19.46 -1.40 2.63
C TYR A 24 19.14 -1.31 1.13
N ASN A 25 19.17 -2.44 0.42
CA ASN A 25 18.85 -2.48 -1.01
C ASN A 25 17.36 -2.14 -1.25
N LEU A 26 16.46 -2.60 -0.40
CA LEU A 26 15.05 -2.28 -0.49
C LEU A 26 14.81 -0.78 -0.40
N LEU A 27 15.44 -0.12 0.58
CA LEU A 27 15.31 1.33 0.76
C LEU A 27 15.90 2.10 -0.42
N ASN A 28 17.00 1.61 -1.00
CA ASN A 28 17.56 2.18 -2.22
C ASN A 28 16.60 2.09 -3.40
N VAL A 29 15.91 0.95 -3.56
CA VAL A 29 14.93 0.77 -4.63
C VAL A 29 13.76 1.73 -4.44
N ILE A 30 13.27 1.88 -3.21
CA ILE A 30 12.18 2.81 -2.89
C ILE A 30 12.58 4.24 -3.25
N ILE A 31 13.78 4.67 -2.86
CA ILE A 31 14.29 6.00 -3.19
C ILE A 31 14.37 6.18 -4.71
N GLY A 32 14.87 5.18 -5.43
CA GLY A 32 14.95 5.21 -6.89
C GLY A 32 13.58 5.31 -7.56
N GLU A 33 12.58 4.62 -7.05
CA GLU A 33 11.23 4.70 -7.57
C GLU A 33 10.63 6.09 -7.34
N LEU A 34 10.89 6.69 -6.17
CA LEU A 34 10.42 8.03 -5.87
C LEU A 34 11.10 9.08 -6.76
N ASP A 35 12.39 8.90 -7.06
CA ASP A 35 13.12 9.81 -7.96
C ASP A 35 12.60 9.75 -9.39
N ARG A 36 11.98 8.65 -9.80
CA ARG A 36 11.40 8.48 -11.14
C ARG A 36 10.01 9.05 -11.29
N LEU A 37 9.37 9.50 -10.20
CA LEU A 37 8.04 10.08 -10.29
C LEU A 37 8.08 11.38 -11.11
N PRO A 38 7.09 11.60 -12.00
CA PRO A 38 7.05 12.79 -12.84
C PRO A 38 6.56 14.01 -12.06
N THR A 39 7.27 14.35 -11.00
CA THR A 39 6.93 15.49 -10.14
C THR A 39 8.11 16.45 -10.07
N ARG A 40 7.83 17.75 -10.02
CA ARG A 40 8.85 18.79 -9.89
C ARG A 40 9.16 19.11 -8.42
N THR A 41 8.39 18.56 -7.49
CA THR A 41 8.56 18.76 -6.06
C THR A 41 8.96 17.45 -5.40
N GLU A 42 9.43 17.51 -4.16
CA GLU A 42 9.69 16.30 -3.39
C GLU A 42 8.41 15.47 -3.26
N PRO A 43 8.54 14.12 -3.32
CA PRO A 43 7.38 13.25 -3.10
C PRO A 43 6.73 13.52 -1.73
N ASN A 44 5.40 13.60 -1.72
CA ASN A 44 4.63 13.76 -0.49
C ASN A 44 4.37 12.41 0.19
N GLU A 45 3.75 12.45 1.37
CA GLU A 45 3.44 11.24 2.14
C GLU A 45 2.63 10.22 1.34
N ASP A 46 1.63 10.67 0.57
CA ASP A 46 0.77 9.78 -0.21
C ASP A 46 1.54 9.08 -1.32
N GLN A 47 2.44 9.80 -1.99
CA GLN A 47 3.28 9.22 -3.04
C GLN A 47 4.25 8.19 -2.46
N ILE A 48 4.87 8.52 -1.33
CA ILE A 48 5.77 7.61 -0.61
C ILE A 48 5.01 6.36 -0.18
N TYR A 49 3.83 6.52 0.40
CA TYR A 49 3.00 5.41 0.83
C TYR A 49 2.60 4.51 -0.35
N SER A 50 2.25 5.10 -1.49
CA SER A 50 1.87 4.34 -2.69
C SER A 50 3.01 3.45 -3.19
N VAL A 51 4.24 3.97 -3.19
CA VAL A 51 5.42 3.20 -3.59
C VAL A 51 5.66 2.06 -2.59
N ILE A 52 5.63 2.35 -1.29
CA ILE A 52 5.85 1.35 -0.24
C ILE A 52 4.79 0.25 -0.32
N LYS A 53 3.52 0.61 -0.50
CA LYS A 53 2.43 -0.36 -0.60
C LYS A 53 2.62 -1.28 -1.81
N ARG A 54 2.99 -0.72 -2.96
CA ARG A 54 3.27 -1.52 -4.16
C ARG A 54 4.42 -2.49 -3.94
N MET A 55 5.50 -2.02 -3.31
CA MET A 55 6.64 -2.87 -2.99
C MET A 55 6.26 -3.99 -2.02
N TYR A 56 5.43 -3.67 -1.03
CA TYR A 56 4.90 -4.64 -0.08
C TYR A 56 4.06 -5.72 -0.79
N GLU A 57 3.16 -5.32 -1.66
CA GLU A 57 2.31 -6.26 -2.41
C GLU A 57 3.15 -7.19 -3.28
N ASN A 58 4.18 -6.64 -3.97
CA ASN A 58 5.11 -7.44 -4.77
C ASN A 58 5.88 -8.44 -3.90
N ALA A 59 6.35 -8.00 -2.74
CA ALA A 59 7.07 -8.88 -1.82
C ALA A 59 6.17 -9.98 -1.27
N MET A 60 4.91 -9.68 -0.99
CA MET A 60 3.93 -10.67 -0.52
C MET A 60 3.66 -11.74 -1.58
N GLU A 61 3.63 -11.38 -2.85
CA GLU A 61 3.46 -12.36 -3.93
C GLU A 61 4.64 -13.32 -4.04
N LEU A 62 5.85 -12.87 -3.72
CA LEU A 62 7.09 -13.62 -3.89
C LEU A 62 7.62 -14.26 -2.61
N LYS A 63 7.01 -14.00 -1.46
CA LYS A 63 7.56 -14.38 -0.15
C LYS A 63 7.75 -15.90 0.01
N ASP A 64 6.92 -16.71 -0.62
CA ASP A 64 7.03 -18.17 -0.55
C ASP A 64 8.10 -18.73 -1.47
N SER A 65 8.49 -17.96 -2.50
CA SER A 65 9.49 -18.35 -3.50
C SER A 65 10.88 -17.77 -3.22
N LYS A 66 10.93 -16.60 -2.57
CA LYS A 66 12.18 -15.89 -2.31
C LYS A 66 12.27 -15.48 -0.84
N LYS A 67 13.33 -15.91 -0.18
CA LYS A 67 13.59 -15.57 1.23
C LYS A 67 13.72 -14.06 1.43
N GLU A 68 14.40 -13.36 0.52
CA GLU A 68 14.57 -11.91 0.56
C GLU A 68 13.22 -11.20 0.55
N SER A 69 12.28 -11.68 -0.28
CA SER A 69 10.94 -11.09 -0.36
C SER A 69 10.15 -11.25 0.94
N ALA A 70 10.31 -12.37 1.64
CA ALA A 70 9.69 -12.56 2.95
C ALA A 70 10.21 -11.55 3.97
N ILE A 71 11.53 -11.29 3.97
CA ILE A 71 12.15 -10.31 4.85
C ILE A 71 11.69 -8.89 4.50
N GLU A 72 11.64 -8.55 3.22
CA GLU A 72 11.16 -7.25 2.74
C GLU A 72 9.70 -7.02 3.15
N ALA A 73 8.84 -8.02 2.95
CA ALA A 73 7.43 -7.93 3.34
C ALA A 73 7.28 -7.71 4.85
N PHE A 74 8.05 -8.43 5.65
CA PHE A 74 8.02 -8.28 7.11
C PHE A 74 8.42 -6.86 7.53
N PHE A 75 9.46 -6.31 6.90
CA PHE A 75 9.89 -4.93 7.17
C PHE A 75 8.84 -3.92 6.74
N LEU A 76 8.34 -4.02 5.51
CA LEU A 76 7.39 -3.07 4.94
C LEU A 76 6.03 -3.09 5.64
N LYS A 77 5.66 -4.22 6.23
CA LYS A 77 4.41 -4.36 6.97
C LYS A 77 4.25 -3.27 8.04
N ASN A 78 5.34 -2.81 8.64
CA ASN A 78 5.31 -1.77 9.66
C ASN A 78 4.86 -0.41 9.12
N TYR A 79 4.94 -0.21 7.80
CA TYR A 79 4.63 1.05 7.13
C TYR A 79 3.31 1.00 6.36
N ILE A 80 2.58 -0.11 6.44
CA ILE A 80 1.32 -0.31 5.73
C ILE A 80 0.16 -0.16 6.71
N LYS A 81 -0.86 0.60 6.30
CA LYS A 81 -2.10 0.72 7.07
C LYS A 81 -2.75 -0.64 7.17
N LYS A 82 -3.49 -0.89 8.26
CA LYS A 82 -4.22 -2.14 8.42
C LYS A 82 -5.10 -2.37 7.19
N GLN A 83 -4.90 -3.51 6.52
CA GLN A 83 -5.67 -3.86 5.34
C GLN A 83 -7.01 -4.47 5.74
N LEU A 84 -8.05 -4.12 5.00
CA LEU A 84 -9.37 -4.70 5.18
C LEU A 84 -9.39 -6.12 4.63
N SER A 85 -10.00 -7.05 5.38
CA SER A 85 -10.23 -8.41 4.89
C SER A 85 -11.37 -8.42 3.89
N ASP A 86 -11.54 -9.54 3.18
CA ASP A 86 -12.67 -9.70 2.25
C ASP A 86 -13.99 -9.55 3.01
N SER A 87 -14.08 -10.12 4.23
CA SER A 87 -15.27 -9.99 5.08
C SER A 87 -15.56 -8.54 5.45
N ASP A 88 -14.52 -7.78 5.78
CA ASP A 88 -14.66 -6.35 6.08
C ASP A 88 -15.20 -5.59 4.87
N LEU A 89 -14.66 -5.86 3.68
CA LEU A 89 -15.10 -5.23 2.44
C LEU A 89 -16.55 -5.57 2.13
N VAL A 90 -16.94 -6.83 2.28
CA VAL A 90 -18.34 -7.26 2.06
C VAL A 90 -19.28 -6.48 2.98
N SER A 91 -18.96 -6.38 4.26
CA SER A 91 -19.79 -5.64 5.23
C SER A 91 -19.93 -4.17 4.85
N ILE A 92 -18.83 -3.53 4.48
CA ILE A 92 -18.80 -2.11 4.12
C ILE A 92 -19.62 -1.88 2.85
N ILE A 93 -19.42 -2.72 1.83
CA ILE A 93 -20.14 -2.59 0.56
C ILE A 93 -21.64 -2.83 0.75
N MET A 94 -22.03 -3.78 1.60
CA MET A 94 -23.44 -4.00 1.93
C MET A 94 -24.06 -2.78 2.58
N GLN A 95 -23.35 -2.09 3.47
CA GLN A 95 -23.82 -0.84 4.08
C GLN A 95 -24.01 0.24 3.03
N TYR A 96 -23.09 0.36 2.07
CA TYR A 96 -23.21 1.33 0.99
C TYR A 96 -24.42 1.01 0.10
N LYS A 97 -24.68 -0.27 -0.16
CA LYS A 97 -25.84 -0.70 -0.94
C LYS A 97 -27.14 -0.30 -0.25
N GLU A 98 -27.23 -0.52 1.06
CA GLU A 98 -28.38 -0.10 1.86
C GLU A 98 -28.55 1.42 1.87
N GLY A 99 -27.44 2.16 1.77
CA GLY A 99 -27.43 3.62 1.68
C GLY A 99 -27.83 4.17 0.32
N GLY A 100 -28.09 3.30 -0.68
CA GLY A 100 -28.60 3.70 -1.99
C GLY A 100 -27.58 3.87 -3.09
N LEU A 101 -26.32 3.50 -2.88
CA LEU A 101 -25.32 3.53 -3.95
C LEU A 101 -25.64 2.49 -5.02
N LYS A 102 -25.57 2.86 -6.29
CA LYS A 102 -26.05 2.01 -7.38
C LYS A 102 -24.98 1.61 -8.40
N ASN A 103 -23.87 2.34 -8.53
CA ASN A 103 -22.86 2.03 -9.51
C ASN A 103 -21.48 1.87 -8.88
N ILE A 104 -20.61 1.12 -9.58
CA ILE A 104 -19.25 0.81 -9.12
C ILE A 104 -18.45 2.08 -8.80
N GLY A 105 -18.58 3.11 -9.63
CA GLY A 105 -17.86 4.36 -9.44
C GLY A 105 -18.18 5.02 -8.10
N ASP A 106 -19.44 5.00 -7.68
CA ASP A 106 -19.85 5.56 -6.40
C ASP A 106 -19.34 4.74 -5.23
N TYR A 107 -19.40 3.40 -5.31
CA TYR A 107 -18.83 2.51 -4.30
C TYR A 107 -17.33 2.74 -4.13
N MET A 108 -16.59 2.80 -5.24
CA MET A 108 -15.15 3.00 -5.18
C MET A 108 -14.77 4.38 -4.65
N ARG A 109 -15.55 5.41 -4.97
CA ARG A 109 -15.34 6.75 -4.43
C ARG A 109 -15.52 6.77 -2.91
N ALA A 110 -16.57 6.13 -2.42
CA ALA A 110 -16.84 6.05 -0.98
C ALA A 110 -15.73 5.29 -0.25
N LEU A 111 -15.29 4.15 -0.80
CA LEU A 111 -14.18 3.39 -0.23
C LEU A 111 -12.88 4.20 -0.18
N ASN A 112 -12.56 4.90 -1.27
CA ASN A 112 -11.35 5.74 -1.31
C ASN A 112 -11.43 6.91 -0.34
N ALA A 113 -12.61 7.46 -0.09
CA ALA A 113 -12.79 8.55 0.86
C ALA A 113 -12.59 8.08 2.31
N GLU A 114 -13.10 6.90 2.66
CA GLU A 114 -13.10 6.41 4.05
C GLU A 114 -11.93 5.48 4.37
N TYR A 115 -11.48 4.67 3.41
CA TYR A 115 -10.52 3.59 3.65
C TYR A 115 -9.32 3.63 2.68
N LYS A 116 -8.92 4.81 2.24
CA LYS A 116 -7.80 4.99 1.29
C LYS A 116 -6.54 4.25 1.76
N GLY A 117 -6.00 3.40 0.89
CA GLY A 117 -4.78 2.65 1.16
C GLY A 117 -4.97 1.41 2.03
N GLN A 118 -6.21 1.06 2.42
CA GLN A 118 -6.51 -0.09 3.28
C GLN A 118 -7.13 -1.27 2.55
N PHE A 119 -7.29 -1.19 1.24
CA PHE A 119 -7.91 -2.26 0.45
C PHE A 119 -7.25 -2.36 -0.92
N ASP A 120 -7.40 -3.53 -1.57
CA ASP A 120 -7.00 -3.73 -2.95
C ASP A 120 -8.18 -3.36 -3.85
N GLY A 121 -7.97 -2.42 -4.77
CA GLY A 121 -9.03 -1.94 -5.66
C GLY A 121 -9.63 -3.03 -6.54
N LYS A 122 -8.83 -4.00 -6.97
CA LYS A 122 -9.31 -5.12 -7.79
C LYS A 122 -10.23 -6.03 -6.98
N ILE A 123 -9.84 -6.39 -5.77
CA ILE A 123 -10.65 -7.23 -4.88
C ILE A 123 -11.96 -6.52 -4.54
N ALA A 124 -11.89 -5.23 -4.20
CA ALA A 124 -13.08 -4.43 -3.89
C ALA A 124 -14.02 -4.37 -5.09
N SER A 125 -13.51 -4.13 -6.29
CA SER A 125 -14.29 -4.09 -7.52
C SER A 125 -15.00 -5.43 -7.77
N ASP A 126 -14.30 -6.55 -7.60
CA ASP A 126 -14.87 -7.88 -7.80
C ASP A 126 -16.00 -8.17 -6.80
N ILE A 127 -15.82 -7.78 -5.54
CA ILE A 127 -16.85 -7.94 -4.50
C ILE A 127 -18.07 -7.08 -4.83
N ILE A 128 -17.88 -5.83 -5.24
CA ILE A 128 -18.97 -4.94 -5.63
C ILE A 128 -19.78 -5.56 -6.76
N LYS A 129 -19.13 -6.08 -7.80
CA LYS A 129 -19.80 -6.72 -8.93
C LYS A 129 -20.63 -7.92 -8.52
N LYS A 130 -20.16 -8.69 -7.53
CA LYS A 130 -20.90 -9.86 -7.03
C LYS A 130 -22.13 -9.48 -6.20
N LEU A 131 -22.09 -8.32 -5.52
CA LEU A 131 -23.15 -7.88 -4.62
C LEU A 131 -24.18 -6.97 -5.29
N MET A 132 -23.87 -6.46 -6.47
CA MET A 132 -24.78 -5.61 -7.25
C MET A 132 -25.91 -6.40 -7.91
#